data_724062fc8017d30e0ead5605d5debbaa
#
_entry.id   724062fc8017d30e0ead5605d5debbaa
#
_cell.length_a   1.000
_cell.length_b   1.000
_cell.length_c   1.000
_cell.angle_alpha   90.00
_cell.angle_beta   90.00
_cell.angle_gamma   90.00
#
_symmetry.space_group_name_H-M   'P 1'
#
loop_
_entity.id
_entity.type
_entity.pdbx_description
1 polymer ?
#
loop_
_entity_poly.entity_id
_entity_poly.type
_entity_poly.pdbx_seq_one_letter_code
_entity_poly.pdbx_strand_id
1 'polypeptide(L)'
;MIIETERLILRPWCDDDALDLYIYASDPDIGPPAGWPPHTSVEHSREIIRTVLSAPETYAVCLKENGKPIGSIGFHRNDLAEADDEYELGYWIGKPFWGQGLIPEASREMLRYAFEDLKMNRIWCGYYDGNEKSRRVQEKLGFVYQRKTEGIEVSLLGEIRTGHSNLVTKERWQKVGLFLQQKALLDTFLQNGAISQAQYNKSFGDLVELMEMHGVE
;
A
#
# COMPACT_ATOMS: atom_id res chain seq x y z
N MET A 1 -15.39 9.52 3.65
CA MET A 1 -14.61 9.59 4.91
C MET A 1 -13.27 10.25 4.61
N ILE A 2 -12.61 10.86 5.60
CA ILE A 2 -11.24 11.39 5.49
C ILE A 2 -10.40 10.66 6.53
N ILE A 3 -9.25 10.16 6.11
CA ILE A 3 -8.28 9.46 6.96
C ILE A 3 -7.00 10.27 6.95
N GLU A 4 -6.42 10.54 8.12
CA GLU A 4 -5.19 11.31 8.25
C GLU A 4 -4.05 10.46 8.81
N THR A 5 -2.86 10.66 8.25
CA THR A 5 -1.60 10.12 8.76
C THR A 5 -0.68 11.26 9.21
N GLU A 6 0.59 10.99 9.46
CA GLU A 6 1.56 12.04 9.80
C GLU A 6 1.72 13.06 8.66
N ARG A 7 1.90 12.59 7.42
CA ARG A 7 2.24 13.41 6.25
C ARG A 7 1.12 13.50 5.21
N LEU A 8 0.09 12.64 5.32
CA LEU A 8 -0.90 12.44 4.26
C LEU A 8 -2.33 12.67 4.74
N ILE A 9 -3.19 13.02 3.78
CA ILE A 9 -4.63 13.00 3.89
C ILE A 9 -5.15 12.05 2.81
N LEU A 10 -5.90 11.04 3.21
CA LEU A 10 -6.63 10.14 2.32
C LEU A 10 -8.07 10.61 2.27
N ARG A 11 -8.51 11.11 1.13
CA ARG A 11 -9.86 11.66 0.93
C ARG A 11 -10.48 11.15 -0.36
N PRO A 12 -11.81 11.19 -0.50
CA PRO A 12 -12.43 10.91 -1.78
C PRO A 12 -11.86 11.78 -2.90
N TRP A 13 -11.76 11.22 -4.09
CA TRP A 13 -11.42 11.96 -5.30
C TRP A 13 -12.54 12.93 -5.66
N CYS A 14 -12.20 14.05 -6.29
CA CYS A 14 -13.15 15.00 -6.86
C CYS A 14 -12.73 15.44 -8.26
N ASP A 15 -13.66 16.01 -9.03
CA ASP A 15 -13.43 16.43 -10.42
C ASP A 15 -12.28 17.43 -10.57
N ASP A 16 -12.06 18.28 -9.55
CA ASP A 16 -11.00 19.28 -9.56
C ASP A 16 -9.61 18.66 -9.47
N ASP A 17 -9.49 17.40 -9.02
CA ASP A 17 -8.24 16.67 -8.95
C ASP A 17 -7.75 16.16 -10.33
N ALA A 18 -8.54 16.32 -11.39
CA ALA A 18 -8.27 15.73 -12.70
C ALA A 18 -6.91 16.13 -13.30
N LEU A 19 -6.48 17.38 -13.08
CA LEU A 19 -5.18 17.86 -13.55
C LEU A 19 -4.04 17.20 -12.78
N ASP A 20 -4.13 17.17 -11.46
CA ASP A 20 -3.09 16.56 -10.62
C ASP A 20 -3.02 15.03 -10.85
N LEU A 21 -4.16 14.37 -11.05
CA LEU A 21 -4.22 12.97 -11.47
C LEU A 21 -3.51 12.76 -12.81
N TYR A 22 -3.80 13.57 -13.83
CA TYR A 22 -3.20 13.46 -15.16
C TYR A 22 -1.67 13.60 -15.11
N ILE A 23 -1.15 14.54 -14.32
CA ILE A 23 0.29 14.78 -14.19
C ILE A 23 1.06 13.49 -13.86
N TYR A 24 0.51 12.66 -12.98
CA TYR A 24 1.18 11.43 -12.56
C TYR A 24 0.70 10.18 -13.33
N ALA A 25 -0.60 10.08 -13.60
CA ALA A 25 -1.18 8.92 -14.26
C ALA A 25 -0.87 8.84 -15.77
N SER A 26 -0.37 9.90 -16.39
CA SER A 26 0.13 9.89 -17.77
C SER A 26 1.56 9.34 -17.88
N ASP A 27 2.29 9.18 -16.77
CA ASP A 27 3.64 8.60 -16.79
C ASP A 27 3.57 7.07 -17.03
N PRO A 28 4.25 6.56 -18.09
CA PRO A 28 4.25 5.13 -18.42
C PRO A 28 4.90 4.23 -17.35
N ASP A 29 5.63 4.80 -16.40
CA ASP A 29 6.21 4.04 -15.29
C ASP A 29 5.21 3.83 -14.14
N ILE A 30 4.00 4.42 -14.19
CA ILE A 30 2.99 4.36 -13.13
C ILE A 30 1.90 3.33 -13.43
N GLY A 31 1.12 3.56 -14.47
CA GLY A 31 -0.06 2.72 -14.81
C GLY A 31 0.29 1.31 -15.25
N PRO A 32 1.13 1.14 -16.26
CA PRO A 32 1.41 -0.18 -16.82
C PRO A 32 1.92 -1.20 -15.80
N PRO A 33 2.82 -0.88 -14.85
CA PRO A 33 3.18 -1.82 -13.78
C PRO A 33 2.04 -2.24 -12.86
N ALA A 34 0.96 -1.43 -12.81
CA ALA A 34 -0.25 -1.71 -12.03
C ALA A 34 -1.41 -2.29 -12.88
N GLY A 35 -1.21 -2.49 -14.20
CA GLY A 35 -2.17 -3.15 -15.07
C GLY A 35 -3.12 -2.22 -15.83
N TRP A 36 -2.85 -0.91 -15.88
CA TRP A 36 -3.67 0.05 -16.61
C TRP A 36 -2.82 0.98 -17.49
N PRO A 37 -3.37 1.47 -18.64
CA PRO A 37 -2.63 2.31 -19.57
C PRO A 37 -2.47 3.74 -19.03
N PRO A 38 -1.43 4.48 -19.46
CA PRO A 38 -1.27 5.89 -19.13
C PRO A 38 -2.51 6.70 -19.53
N HIS A 39 -2.87 7.69 -18.70
CA HIS A 39 -3.93 8.62 -19.03
C HIS A 39 -3.52 9.51 -20.20
N THR A 40 -4.48 9.79 -21.10
CA THR A 40 -4.21 10.48 -22.38
C THR A 40 -4.52 11.98 -22.35
N SER A 41 -5.33 12.42 -21.38
CA SER A 41 -5.72 13.82 -21.20
C SER A 41 -6.25 14.08 -19.78
N VAL A 42 -6.42 15.35 -19.43
CA VAL A 42 -7.09 15.77 -18.18
C VAL A 42 -8.55 15.32 -18.18
N GLU A 43 -9.23 15.36 -19.33
CA GLU A 43 -10.63 14.92 -19.48
C GLU A 43 -10.75 13.41 -19.26
N HIS A 44 -9.81 12.61 -19.80
CA HIS A 44 -9.72 11.18 -19.51
C HIS A 44 -9.51 10.93 -18.01
N SER A 45 -8.61 11.67 -17.36
CA SER A 45 -8.42 11.58 -15.92
C SER A 45 -9.70 11.90 -15.14
N ARG A 46 -10.47 12.93 -15.57
CA ARG A 46 -11.75 13.27 -14.95
C ARG A 46 -12.80 12.17 -15.12
N GLU A 47 -12.82 11.52 -16.27
CA GLU A 47 -13.69 10.36 -16.49
C GLU A 47 -13.31 9.19 -15.56
N ILE A 48 -12.02 8.89 -15.42
CA ILE A 48 -11.53 7.86 -14.50
C ILE A 48 -11.88 8.20 -13.05
N ILE A 49 -11.80 9.47 -12.63
CA ILE A 49 -12.27 9.89 -11.29
C ILE A 49 -13.74 9.49 -11.12
N ARG A 50 -14.60 9.82 -12.07
CA ARG A 50 -16.04 9.60 -11.98
C ARG A 50 -16.47 8.13 -12.08
N THR A 51 -15.74 7.32 -12.82
CA THR A 51 -16.15 5.94 -13.16
C THR A 51 -15.40 4.87 -12.37
N VAL A 52 -14.17 5.14 -11.95
CA VAL A 52 -13.29 4.17 -11.28
C VAL A 52 -12.93 4.64 -9.86
N LEU A 53 -12.39 5.85 -9.75
CA LEU A 53 -11.85 6.35 -8.48
C LEU A 53 -12.92 6.88 -7.51
N SER A 54 -14.19 7.01 -7.97
CA SER A 54 -15.35 7.28 -7.11
C SER A 54 -15.91 6.05 -6.40
N ALA A 55 -15.32 4.87 -6.66
CA ALA A 55 -15.74 3.63 -5.99
C ALA A 55 -15.59 3.75 -4.46
N PRO A 56 -16.46 3.07 -3.68
CA PRO A 56 -16.32 3.02 -2.24
C PRO A 56 -14.91 2.56 -1.81
N GLU A 57 -14.44 3.08 -0.68
CA GLU A 57 -13.13 2.76 -0.10
C GLU A 57 -11.93 3.05 -1.03
N THR A 58 -12.11 3.98 -1.99
CA THR A 58 -11.05 4.46 -2.87
C THR A 58 -10.74 5.93 -2.58
N TYR A 59 -9.48 6.23 -2.30
CA TYR A 59 -9.03 7.52 -1.80
C TYR A 59 -7.88 8.09 -2.62
N ALA A 60 -7.91 9.40 -2.83
CA ALA A 60 -6.75 10.18 -3.23
C ALA A 60 -5.76 10.24 -2.07
N VAL A 61 -4.51 9.95 -2.32
CA VAL A 61 -3.39 10.15 -1.39
C VAL A 61 -2.89 11.58 -1.57
N CYS A 62 -3.18 12.45 -0.62
CA CYS A 62 -2.81 13.87 -0.70
C CYS A 62 -1.72 14.21 0.32
N LEU A 63 -0.77 15.08 -0.07
CA LEU A 63 0.18 15.64 0.88
C LEU A 63 -0.53 16.64 1.82
N LYS A 64 -0.32 16.54 3.12
CA LYS A 64 -0.83 17.54 4.10
C LYS A 64 -0.32 18.94 3.83
N GLU A 65 0.89 19.07 3.31
CA GLU A 65 1.56 20.34 3.04
C GLU A 65 0.76 21.24 2.09
N ASN A 66 0.11 20.67 1.07
CA ASN A 66 -0.54 21.45 0.03
C ASN A 66 -1.92 20.92 -0.40
N GLY A 67 -2.36 19.80 0.17
CA GLY A 67 -3.65 19.16 -0.13
C GLY A 67 -3.74 18.50 -1.51
N LYS A 68 -2.63 18.46 -2.29
CA LYS A 68 -2.63 17.93 -3.65
C LYS A 68 -2.54 16.40 -3.68
N PRO A 69 -3.35 15.73 -4.51
CA PRO A 69 -3.24 14.30 -4.72
C PRO A 69 -1.95 13.95 -5.48
N ILE A 70 -1.26 12.95 -4.96
CA ILE A 70 0.00 12.44 -5.48
C ILE A 70 -0.08 10.96 -5.85
N GLY A 71 -1.21 10.31 -5.57
CA GLY A 71 -1.44 8.89 -5.80
C GLY A 71 -2.83 8.48 -5.38
N SER A 72 -3.10 7.19 -5.43
CA SER A 72 -4.36 6.58 -5.00
C SER A 72 -4.10 5.36 -4.14
N ILE A 73 -5.02 5.11 -3.21
CA ILE A 73 -5.05 3.90 -2.39
C ILE A 73 -6.51 3.51 -2.16
N GLY A 74 -6.79 2.22 -2.13
CA GLY A 74 -8.17 1.78 -1.88
C GLY A 74 -8.30 0.29 -1.69
N PHE A 75 -9.51 -0.12 -1.30
CA PHE A 75 -9.90 -1.51 -1.19
C PHE A 75 -10.83 -1.90 -2.33
N HIS A 76 -10.59 -3.08 -2.89
CA HIS A 76 -11.36 -3.64 -3.97
C HIS A 76 -11.84 -5.04 -3.60
N ARG A 77 -12.97 -5.46 -4.17
CA ARG A 77 -13.40 -6.84 -4.21
C ARG A 77 -13.14 -7.39 -5.60
N ASN A 78 -12.43 -8.50 -5.67
CA ASN A 78 -12.09 -9.18 -6.92
C ASN A 78 -11.83 -10.67 -6.65
N ASP A 79 -11.29 -11.36 -7.62
CA ASP A 79 -11.01 -12.81 -7.55
C ASP A 79 -10.01 -13.23 -6.45
N LEU A 80 -9.32 -12.29 -5.80
CA LEU A 80 -8.47 -12.55 -4.63
C LEU A 80 -9.24 -12.44 -3.31
N ALA A 81 -10.24 -11.55 -3.26
CA ALA A 81 -11.01 -11.21 -2.07
C ALA A 81 -12.48 -11.65 -2.26
N GLU A 82 -12.70 -12.97 -2.27
CA GLU A 82 -14.00 -13.58 -2.57
C GLU A 82 -14.96 -13.57 -1.37
N ALA A 83 -14.43 -13.63 -0.14
CA ALA A 83 -15.26 -13.66 1.06
C ALA A 83 -15.71 -12.25 1.49
N ASP A 84 -16.82 -12.17 2.22
CA ASP A 84 -17.41 -10.91 2.66
C ASP A 84 -16.53 -10.12 3.63
N ASP A 85 -15.61 -10.79 4.31
CA ASP A 85 -14.66 -10.24 5.28
C ASP A 85 -13.24 -10.06 4.70
N GLU A 86 -13.12 -10.01 3.38
CA GLU A 86 -11.87 -9.84 2.64
C GLU A 86 -11.93 -8.62 1.71
N TYR A 87 -10.78 -7.98 1.53
CA TYR A 87 -10.51 -6.97 0.51
C TYR A 87 -9.14 -7.19 -0.14
N GLU A 88 -8.96 -6.66 -1.35
CA GLU A 88 -7.63 -6.42 -1.91
C GLU A 88 -7.26 -4.95 -1.75
N LEU A 89 -6.07 -4.70 -1.21
CA LEU A 89 -5.46 -3.37 -1.14
C LEU A 89 -4.74 -3.06 -2.45
N GLY A 90 -5.20 -2.01 -3.15
CA GLY A 90 -4.53 -1.46 -4.32
C GLY A 90 -3.98 -0.06 -4.06
N TYR A 91 -2.85 0.27 -4.68
CA TYR A 91 -2.25 1.60 -4.57
C TYR A 91 -1.33 1.92 -5.76
N TRP A 92 -1.16 3.20 -6.00
CA TRP A 92 -0.10 3.75 -6.83
C TRP A 92 0.29 5.15 -6.34
N ILE A 93 1.48 5.62 -6.70
CA ILE A 93 1.96 6.96 -6.33
C ILE A 93 2.86 7.51 -7.43
N GLY A 94 2.80 8.81 -7.64
CA GLY A 94 3.62 9.54 -8.61
C GLY A 94 5.13 9.32 -8.39
N LYS A 95 5.87 9.22 -9.49
CA LYS A 95 7.31 8.92 -9.50
C LYS A 95 8.18 9.84 -8.63
N PRO A 96 7.91 11.16 -8.51
CA PRO A 96 8.67 12.05 -7.62
C PRO A 96 8.59 11.67 -6.14
N PHE A 97 7.61 10.86 -5.74
CA PHE A 97 7.34 10.47 -4.35
C PHE A 97 7.81 9.06 -4.00
N TRP A 98 8.45 8.37 -4.94
CA TRP A 98 8.99 7.04 -4.70
C TRP A 98 10.13 7.05 -3.67
N GLY A 99 10.24 5.97 -2.91
CA GLY A 99 11.31 5.80 -1.92
C GLY A 99 11.14 6.61 -0.63
N GLN A 100 10.09 7.42 -0.49
CA GLN A 100 9.86 8.30 0.66
C GLN A 100 9.02 7.66 1.79
N GLY A 101 8.60 6.39 1.62
CA GLY A 101 7.80 5.68 2.63
C GLY A 101 6.33 6.10 2.71
N LEU A 102 5.83 6.93 1.77
CA LEU A 102 4.47 7.48 1.80
C LEU A 102 3.39 6.40 1.60
N ILE A 103 3.59 5.46 0.65
CA ILE A 103 2.65 4.34 0.47
C ILE A 103 2.63 3.39 1.68
N PRO A 104 3.76 2.96 2.26
CA PRO A 104 3.74 2.24 3.54
C PRO A 104 2.98 2.97 4.64
N GLU A 105 3.14 4.30 4.78
CA GLU A 105 2.43 5.12 5.76
C GLU A 105 0.91 5.09 5.52
N ALA A 106 0.47 5.40 4.30
CA ALA A 106 -0.94 5.36 3.92
C ALA A 106 -1.54 3.95 4.12
N SER A 107 -0.80 2.92 3.71
CA SER A 107 -1.27 1.53 3.79
C SER A 107 -1.41 1.04 5.23
N ARG A 108 -0.54 1.46 6.17
CA ARG A 108 -0.70 1.10 7.59
C ARG A 108 -2.02 1.61 8.15
N GLU A 109 -2.38 2.85 7.83
CA GLU A 109 -3.63 3.43 8.30
C GLU A 109 -4.85 2.80 7.59
N MET A 110 -4.74 2.47 6.31
CA MET A 110 -5.76 1.70 5.61
C MET A 110 -5.95 0.31 6.23
N LEU A 111 -4.88 -0.40 6.58
CA LEU A 111 -4.97 -1.70 7.27
C LEU A 111 -5.60 -1.57 8.65
N ARG A 112 -5.24 -0.52 9.42
CA ARG A 112 -5.92 -0.22 10.69
C ARG A 112 -7.41 -0.06 10.47
N TYR A 113 -7.80 0.77 9.53
CA TYR A 113 -9.18 1.03 9.16
C TYR A 113 -9.92 -0.26 8.77
N ALA A 114 -9.30 -1.10 7.93
CA ALA A 114 -9.89 -2.36 7.51
C ALA A 114 -10.16 -3.31 8.70
N PHE A 115 -9.15 -3.51 9.56
CA PHE A 115 -9.23 -4.49 10.65
C PHE A 115 -10.00 -3.97 11.86
N GLU A 116 -9.91 -2.67 12.16
CA GLU A 116 -10.53 -2.09 13.36
C GLU A 116 -11.93 -1.53 13.09
N ASP A 117 -12.13 -0.83 11.98
CA ASP A 117 -13.39 -0.13 11.70
C ASP A 117 -14.32 -0.97 10.81
N LEU A 118 -13.81 -1.49 9.68
CA LEU A 118 -14.58 -2.33 8.75
C LEU A 118 -14.71 -3.79 9.21
N LYS A 119 -13.96 -4.23 10.24
CA LYS A 119 -13.97 -5.57 10.80
C LYS A 119 -13.59 -6.67 9.81
N MET A 120 -12.76 -6.37 8.84
CA MET A 120 -12.20 -7.35 7.92
C MET A 120 -11.29 -8.34 8.67
N ASN A 121 -11.15 -9.56 8.14
CA ASN A 121 -10.27 -10.58 8.68
C ASN A 121 -9.02 -10.78 7.82
N ARG A 122 -9.12 -10.49 6.50
CA ARG A 122 -8.04 -10.72 5.54
C ARG A 122 -7.94 -9.56 4.56
N ILE A 123 -6.71 -9.13 4.30
CA ILE A 123 -6.42 -8.16 3.24
C ILE A 123 -5.39 -8.77 2.31
N TRP A 124 -5.78 -8.90 1.05
CA TRP A 124 -4.92 -9.33 -0.05
C TRP A 124 -4.18 -8.13 -0.64
N CYS A 125 -3.08 -8.38 -1.29
CA CYS A 125 -2.40 -7.40 -2.14
C CYS A 125 -1.63 -8.13 -3.24
N GLY A 126 -1.84 -7.73 -4.50
CA GLY A 126 -1.19 -8.32 -5.65
C GLY A 126 -0.10 -7.43 -6.25
N TYR A 127 0.81 -8.05 -7.01
CA TYR A 127 1.74 -7.36 -7.91
C TYR A 127 2.10 -8.26 -9.09
N TYR A 128 2.43 -7.66 -10.25
CA TYR A 128 2.92 -8.40 -11.41
C TYR A 128 4.43 -8.58 -11.34
N ASP A 129 4.92 -9.63 -12.00
CA ASP A 129 6.37 -9.88 -12.17
C ASP A 129 7.09 -8.59 -12.58
N GLY A 130 8.24 -8.32 -11.96
CA GLY A 130 9.06 -7.12 -12.18
C GLY A 130 8.64 -5.90 -11.37
N ASN A 131 7.49 -5.88 -10.70
CA ASN A 131 7.10 -4.77 -9.84
C ASN A 131 7.67 -4.91 -8.41
N GLU A 132 9.02 -4.91 -8.34
CA GLU A 132 9.77 -5.01 -7.09
C GLU A 132 9.42 -3.92 -6.06
N LYS A 133 8.97 -2.74 -6.54
CA LYS A 133 8.57 -1.65 -5.64
C LYS A 133 7.32 -2.02 -4.86
N SER A 134 6.30 -2.57 -5.53
CA SER A 134 5.09 -3.04 -4.86
C SER A 134 5.38 -4.22 -3.91
N ARG A 135 6.23 -5.18 -4.34
CA ARG A 135 6.67 -6.28 -3.49
C ARG A 135 7.27 -5.79 -2.18
N ARG A 136 8.23 -4.85 -2.24
CA ARG A 136 8.88 -4.28 -1.05
C ARG A 136 7.92 -3.53 -0.12
N VAL A 137 6.94 -2.82 -0.66
CA VAL A 137 5.90 -2.18 0.16
C VAL A 137 5.13 -3.23 0.95
N GLN A 138 4.72 -4.33 0.30
CA GLN A 138 3.96 -5.40 0.92
C GLN A 138 4.78 -6.13 2.01
N GLU A 139 6.06 -6.39 1.77
CA GLU A 139 6.98 -6.96 2.76
C GLU A 139 7.09 -6.08 4.02
N LYS A 140 7.29 -4.76 3.85
CA LYS A 140 7.35 -3.77 4.95
C LYS A 140 6.08 -3.71 5.79
N LEU A 141 4.94 -4.04 5.21
CA LEU A 141 3.64 -4.06 5.87
C LEU A 141 3.32 -5.41 6.53
N GLY A 142 4.20 -6.41 6.37
CA GLY A 142 4.03 -7.73 6.96
C GLY A 142 3.11 -8.67 6.18
N PHE A 143 2.81 -8.35 4.92
CA PHE A 143 2.14 -9.29 4.03
C PHE A 143 2.99 -10.55 3.81
N VAL A 144 2.34 -11.70 3.76
CA VAL A 144 2.97 -13.01 3.58
C VAL A 144 2.61 -13.54 2.20
N TYR A 145 3.64 -13.94 1.45
CA TYR A 145 3.48 -14.51 0.13
C TYR A 145 2.60 -15.76 0.15
N GLN A 146 1.65 -15.85 -0.77
CA GLN A 146 0.72 -16.97 -0.88
C GLN A 146 0.93 -17.78 -2.14
N ARG A 147 0.89 -17.13 -3.30
CA ARG A 147 0.93 -17.84 -4.58
C ARG A 147 1.41 -16.97 -5.74
N LYS A 148 1.90 -17.65 -6.75
CA LYS A 148 2.14 -17.17 -8.12
C LYS A 148 0.98 -17.64 -9.01
N THR A 149 0.48 -16.79 -9.86
CA THR A 149 -0.53 -17.12 -10.87
C THR A 149 0.02 -16.72 -12.23
N GLU A 150 0.12 -17.66 -13.14
CA GLU A 150 0.54 -17.43 -14.53
C GLU A 150 -0.68 -17.26 -15.44
N GLY A 151 -0.50 -16.59 -16.58
CA GLY A 151 -1.55 -16.47 -17.59
C GLY A 151 -2.66 -15.48 -17.23
N ILE A 152 -2.40 -14.50 -16.35
CA ILE A 152 -3.39 -13.46 -16.02
C ILE A 152 -3.55 -12.54 -17.22
N GLU A 153 -4.76 -12.47 -17.75
CA GLU A 153 -5.12 -11.53 -18.80
C GLU A 153 -5.30 -10.12 -18.23
N VAL A 154 -4.47 -9.17 -18.70
CA VAL A 154 -4.57 -7.76 -18.37
C VAL A 154 -5.26 -7.06 -19.54
N SER A 155 -6.58 -7.15 -19.59
CA SER A 155 -7.41 -6.76 -20.75
C SER A 155 -7.20 -5.30 -21.15
N LEU A 156 -6.99 -4.37 -20.20
CA LEU A 156 -6.74 -2.96 -20.48
C LEU A 156 -5.42 -2.70 -21.23
N LEU A 157 -4.45 -3.62 -21.14
CA LEU A 157 -3.17 -3.51 -21.82
C LEU A 157 -3.04 -4.50 -22.98
N GLY A 158 -3.97 -5.44 -23.12
CA GLY A 158 -3.89 -6.51 -24.11
C GLY A 158 -2.71 -7.47 -23.87
N GLU A 159 -2.33 -7.68 -22.62
CA GLU A 159 -1.16 -8.47 -22.23
C GLU A 159 -1.54 -9.66 -21.35
N ILE A 160 -0.71 -10.70 -21.39
CA ILE A 160 -0.77 -11.81 -20.44
C ILE A 160 0.43 -11.67 -19.49
N ARG A 161 0.16 -11.70 -18.19
CA ARG A 161 1.18 -11.51 -17.15
C ARG A 161 1.18 -12.63 -16.13
N THR A 162 2.25 -12.67 -15.37
CA THR A 162 2.35 -13.43 -14.13
C THR A 162 2.14 -12.49 -12.95
N GLY A 163 1.27 -12.89 -12.03
CA GLY A 163 1.00 -12.16 -10.80
C GLY A 163 1.43 -12.93 -9.56
N HIS A 164 1.66 -12.18 -8.50
CA HIS A 164 1.96 -12.67 -7.17
C HIS A 164 0.93 -12.14 -6.20
N SER A 165 0.44 -13.00 -5.30
CA SER A 165 -0.56 -12.64 -4.31
C SER A 165 0.02 -12.82 -2.92
N ASN A 166 -0.11 -11.79 -2.10
CA ASN A 166 0.26 -11.76 -0.70
C ASN A 166 -0.97 -11.51 0.17
N LEU A 167 -0.91 -11.96 1.41
CA LEU A 167 -2.01 -11.84 2.37
C LEU A 167 -1.50 -11.32 3.71
N VAL A 168 -2.25 -10.43 4.33
CA VAL A 168 -2.12 -10.13 5.75
C VAL A 168 -3.45 -10.44 6.44
N THR A 169 -3.42 -11.24 7.51
CA THR A 169 -4.57 -11.48 8.38
C THR A 169 -4.60 -10.48 9.53
N LYS A 170 -5.75 -10.37 10.18
CA LYS A 170 -5.90 -9.53 11.36
C LYS A 170 -4.92 -9.89 12.48
N GLU A 171 -4.70 -11.20 12.71
CA GLU A 171 -3.74 -11.68 13.70
C GLU A 171 -2.31 -11.31 13.32
N ARG A 172 -1.94 -11.46 12.03
CA ARG A 172 -0.63 -11.07 11.53
C ARG A 172 -0.42 -9.56 11.67
N TRP A 173 -1.41 -8.74 11.33
CA TRP A 173 -1.36 -7.28 11.50
C TRP A 173 -1.15 -6.87 12.96
N GLN A 174 -1.84 -7.52 13.90
CA GLN A 174 -1.64 -7.28 15.34
C GLN A 174 -0.22 -7.66 15.79
N LYS A 175 0.30 -8.77 15.29
CA LYS A 175 1.66 -9.23 15.55
C LYS A 175 2.70 -8.24 14.99
N VAL A 176 2.47 -7.69 13.79
CA VAL A 176 3.29 -6.62 13.20
C VAL A 176 3.26 -5.36 14.08
N GLY A 177 2.09 -4.95 14.54
CA GLY A 177 1.95 -3.80 15.46
C GLY A 177 2.77 -3.97 16.74
N LEU A 178 2.71 -5.15 17.36
CA LEU A 178 3.50 -5.47 18.54
C LEU A 178 5.02 -5.45 18.24
N PHE A 179 5.43 -6.01 17.11
CA PHE A 179 6.83 -5.97 16.67
C PHE A 179 7.34 -4.55 16.51
N LEU A 180 6.60 -3.67 15.84
CA LEU A 180 6.99 -2.27 15.65
C LEU A 180 7.07 -1.50 16.98
N GLN A 181 6.18 -1.78 17.94
CA GLN A 181 6.27 -1.21 19.29
C GLN A 181 7.54 -1.64 20.03
N GLN A 182 7.89 -2.93 19.96
CA GLN A 182 9.11 -3.44 20.60
C GLN A 182 10.38 -2.89 19.94
N LYS A 183 10.37 -2.80 18.58
CA LYS A 183 11.46 -2.14 17.85
C LYS A 183 11.65 -0.69 18.27
N ALA A 184 10.57 0.10 18.34
CA ALA A 184 10.63 1.50 18.78
C ALA A 184 11.20 1.65 20.19
N LEU A 185 10.93 0.69 21.07
CA LEU A 185 11.50 0.66 22.41
C LEU A 185 13.02 0.39 22.39
N LEU A 186 13.48 -0.55 21.55
CA LEU A 186 14.90 -0.80 21.32
C LEU A 186 15.61 0.43 20.74
N ASP A 187 14.98 1.11 19.75
CA ASP A 187 15.49 2.34 19.15
C ASP A 187 15.67 3.43 20.23
N THR A 188 14.71 3.57 21.13
CA THR A 188 14.76 4.53 22.25
C THR A 188 15.91 4.20 23.23
N PHE A 189 16.11 2.93 23.57
CA PHE A 189 17.21 2.52 24.44
C PHE A 189 18.59 2.79 23.82
N LEU A 190 18.72 2.55 22.52
CA LEU A 190 19.94 2.87 21.78
C LEU A 190 20.19 4.38 21.76
N GLN A 191 19.21 5.19 21.42
CA GLN A 191 19.30 6.65 21.36
C GLN A 191 19.69 7.27 22.70
N ASN A 192 19.17 6.72 23.79
CA ASN A 192 19.47 7.17 25.16
C ASN A 192 20.78 6.59 25.73
N GLY A 193 21.51 5.78 24.96
CA GLY A 193 22.75 5.15 25.41
C GLY A 193 22.56 4.07 26.46
N ALA A 194 21.34 3.61 26.70
CA ALA A 194 21.04 2.55 27.67
C ALA A 194 21.53 1.16 27.19
N ILE A 195 21.66 0.98 25.89
CA ILE A 195 22.24 -0.20 25.26
C ILE A 195 23.25 0.21 24.18
N SER A 196 24.25 -0.63 23.95
CA SER A 196 25.24 -0.44 22.89
C SER A 196 24.66 -0.87 21.52
N GLN A 197 25.27 -0.43 20.42
CA GLN A 197 24.90 -0.86 19.07
C GLN A 197 24.96 -2.40 18.91
N ALA A 198 25.93 -3.06 19.54
CA ALA A 198 26.05 -4.52 19.48
C ALA A 198 24.89 -5.21 20.20
N GLN A 199 24.46 -4.69 21.35
CA GLN A 199 23.30 -5.20 22.10
C GLN A 199 22.01 -4.95 21.31
N TYR A 200 21.85 -3.76 20.72
CA TYR A 200 20.72 -3.45 19.85
C TYR A 200 20.63 -4.45 18.67
N ASN A 201 21.72 -4.61 17.91
CA ASN A 201 21.73 -5.49 16.73
C ASN A 201 21.37 -6.93 17.09
N LYS A 202 21.87 -7.43 18.23
CA LYS A 202 21.53 -8.76 18.75
C LYS A 202 20.05 -8.84 19.11
N SER A 203 19.56 -7.94 19.97
CA SER A 203 18.16 -7.95 20.43
C SER A 203 17.18 -7.76 19.30
N PHE A 204 17.49 -6.91 18.33
CA PHE A 204 16.65 -6.70 17.13
C PHE A 204 16.64 -7.96 16.23
N GLY A 205 17.80 -8.60 16.02
CA GLY A 205 17.87 -9.87 15.30
C GLY A 205 17.06 -10.97 15.98
N ASP A 206 17.22 -11.15 17.30
CA ASP A 206 16.44 -12.11 18.08
C ASP A 206 14.92 -11.82 18.01
N LEU A 207 14.51 -10.54 18.00
CA LEU A 207 13.11 -10.12 17.87
C LEU A 207 12.55 -10.45 16.48
N VAL A 208 13.30 -10.18 15.40
CA VAL A 208 12.92 -10.52 14.03
C VAL A 208 12.69 -12.02 13.87
N GLU A 209 13.63 -12.83 14.35
CA GLU A 209 13.52 -14.31 14.28
C GLU A 209 12.35 -14.83 15.12
N LEU A 210 12.22 -14.38 16.37
CA LEU A 210 11.16 -14.82 17.29
C LEU A 210 9.75 -14.49 16.74
N MET A 211 9.60 -13.35 16.11
CA MET A 211 8.31 -12.89 15.58
C MET A 211 8.12 -13.17 14.09
N GLU A 212 9.10 -13.76 13.41
CA GLU A 212 9.06 -14.03 11.96
C GLU A 212 8.76 -12.77 11.13
N MET A 213 9.46 -11.65 11.44
CA MET A 213 9.21 -10.33 10.87
C MET A 213 10.30 -9.89 9.87
N HIS A 214 10.79 -10.82 9.05
CA HIS A 214 11.76 -10.50 8.01
C HIS A 214 11.18 -9.49 7.02
N GLY A 215 11.88 -8.37 6.82
CA GLY A 215 11.49 -7.30 5.88
C GLY A 215 10.41 -6.32 6.40
N VAL A 216 9.86 -6.53 7.60
CA VAL A 216 8.90 -5.59 8.22
C VAL A 216 9.64 -4.37 8.78
N GLU A 217 9.16 -3.16 8.43
CA GLU A 217 9.73 -1.88 8.88
C GLU A 217 8.63 -0.93 9.39
#